data_037b485f8bbda577fccdf30010405b21
#
_entry.id   037b485f8bbda577fccdf30010405b21
#
_cell.length_a   1.000
_cell.length_b   1.000
_cell.length_c   1.000
_cell.angle_alpha   90.00
_cell.angle_beta   90.00
_cell.angle_gamma   90.00
#
_symmetry.space_group_name_H-M   'P 1'
#
loop_
_entity.id
_entity.type
_entity.pdbx_description
1 polymer ?
#
loop_
_entity_poly.entity_id
_entity_poly.type
_entity_poly.pdbx_seq_one_letter_code
_entity_poly.pdbx_strand_id
1 'polypeptide(L)'
;SADLEVGDFALSISGGVATPVSATPTSIVKTSQSVWVLGFSTSVPANGAETITVAPVSNSIYDGSGNVAATSQSNNTAVLNDKAVPIIISATSNFNNTEMTVTFAENVYDTTGGSGDLKVGDFALSISGGAATIVAATPESISKTSQTVWVLAFSTSGTPDGSETITVVPIDDSIYDVAGNEAATSQSNNTAALNEKVVPIITGTSVNSANSEVTVTFAENVYRATSASGDLEVSDFVLSISGGVATI
;
A
#
# COMPACT_ATOMS: atom_id res chain seq x y z
N SER A 1 -38.33 -33.36 22.86
CA SER A 1 -37.35 -33.17 21.79
C SER A 1 -36.14 -32.48 22.39
N ALA A 2 -34.95 -32.93 22.01
CA ALA A 2 -33.72 -32.24 22.35
C ALA A 2 -33.66 -30.91 21.58
N ASP A 3 -33.00 -29.91 22.14
CA ASP A 3 -32.69 -28.68 21.41
C ASP A 3 -31.68 -28.96 20.30
N LEU A 4 -31.63 -28.09 19.25
CA LEU A 4 -30.65 -28.22 18.18
C LEU A 4 -29.23 -27.97 18.72
N GLU A 5 -28.27 -28.66 18.11
CA GLU A 5 -26.84 -28.55 18.41
C GLU A 5 -26.06 -27.96 17.21
N VAL A 6 -24.82 -27.52 17.45
CA VAL A 6 -23.96 -26.96 16.39
C VAL A 6 -23.76 -27.94 15.24
N GLY A 7 -23.71 -29.25 15.53
CA GLY A 7 -23.56 -30.32 14.54
C GLY A 7 -24.74 -30.50 13.59
N ASP A 8 -25.90 -29.92 13.88
CA ASP A 8 -27.09 -29.95 13.03
C ASP A 8 -27.03 -29.02 11.84
N PHE A 9 -26.00 -28.14 11.79
CA PHE A 9 -25.82 -27.14 10.75
C PHE A 9 -24.46 -27.26 10.09
N ALA A 10 -24.43 -27.03 8.78
CA ALA A 10 -23.22 -26.85 7.99
C ALA A 10 -23.14 -25.41 7.47
N LEU A 11 -21.96 -24.80 7.56
CA LEU A 11 -21.66 -23.47 7.08
C LEU A 11 -20.70 -23.53 5.88
N SER A 12 -20.95 -22.68 4.89
CA SER A 12 -19.99 -22.41 3.81
C SER A 12 -19.99 -20.92 3.49
N ILE A 13 -18.86 -20.42 2.97
CA ILE A 13 -18.74 -19.04 2.49
C ILE A 13 -18.23 -19.12 1.05
N SER A 14 -18.79 -18.29 0.18
CA SER A 14 -18.39 -18.14 -1.21
C SER A 14 -18.25 -16.66 -1.56
N GLY A 15 -17.46 -16.35 -2.57
CA GLY A 15 -17.10 -14.97 -2.93
C GLY A 15 -16.00 -14.43 -2.00
N GLY A 16 -15.46 -13.25 -2.33
CA GLY A 16 -14.45 -12.55 -1.53
C GLY A 16 -13.21 -13.37 -1.19
N VAL A 17 -12.57 -13.00 -0.08
CA VAL A 17 -11.29 -13.61 0.39
C VAL A 17 -11.45 -14.40 1.68
N ALA A 18 -12.50 -14.15 2.45
CA ALA A 18 -12.73 -14.83 3.72
C ALA A 18 -13.37 -16.20 3.51
N THR A 19 -12.93 -17.17 4.30
CA THR A 19 -13.52 -18.53 4.38
C THR A 19 -13.93 -18.82 5.82
N PRO A 20 -14.89 -19.74 6.08
CA PRO A 20 -15.20 -20.11 7.44
C PRO A 20 -14.03 -20.86 8.07
N VAL A 21 -13.69 -20.55 9.32
CA VAL A 21 -12.68 -21.29 10.08
C VAL A 21 -13.12 -22.73 10.32
N SER A 22 -14.44 -22.95 10.45
CA SER A 22 -15.05 -24.26 10.59
C SER A 22 -16.32 -24.34 9.74
N ALA A 23 -16.54 -25.48 9.12
CA ALA A 23 -17.82 -25.77 8.44
C ALA A 23 -18.99 -25.99 9.42
N THR A 24 -18.72 -26.13 10.72
CA THR A 24 -19.72 -26.25 11.78
C THR A 24 -19.75 -24.94 12.57
N PRO A 25 -20.93 -24.42 12.96
CA PRO A 25 -21.02 -23.26 13.85
C PRO A 25 -20.19 -23.45 15.12
N THR A 26 -19.62 -22.35 15.63
CA THR A 26 -18.84 -22.35 16.87
C THR A 26 -19.72 -22.30 18.12
N SER A 27 -20.94 -21.83 17.97
CA SER A 27 -21.94 -21.76 19.04
C SER A 27 -23.35 -21.78 18.47
N ILE A 28 -24.31 -22.13 19.31
CA ILE A 28 -25.74 -22.08 19.00
C ILE A 28 -26.49 -21.55 20.22
N VAL A 29 -27.39 -20.59 19.99
CA VAL A 29 -28.29 -20.03 21.04
C VAL A 29 -29.74 -20.08 20.55
N LYS A 30 -30.58 -20.70 21.32
CA LYS A 30 -32.03 -20.75 21.06
C LYS A 30 -32.68 -19.45 21.54
N THR A 31 -33.27 -18.70 20.64
CA THR A 31 -34.10 -17.53 20.99
C THR A 31 -35.59 -17.92 21.11
N SER A 32 -36.04 -18.79 20.21
CA SER A 32 -37.35 -19.41 20.24
C SER A 32 -37.32 -20.79 19.60
N GLN A 33 -38.43 -21.52 19.52
CA GLN A 33 -38.48 -22.82 18.86
C GLN A 33 -38.21 -22.74 17.35
N SER A 34 -38.38 -21.57 16.74
CA SER A 34 -38.16 -21.34 15.30
C SER A 34 -36.99 -20.39 14.98
N VAL A 35 -36.32 -19.83 16.01
CA VAL A 35 -35.23 -18.86 15.86
C VAL A 35 -34.00 -19.28 16.63
N TRP A 36 -32.92 -19.50 15.93
CA TRP A 36 -31.65 -19.93 16.46
C TRP A 36 -30.53 -19.00 15.95
N VAL A 37 -29.61 -18.62 16.83
CA VAL A 37 -28.43 -17.79 16.52
C VAL A 37 -27.20 -18.68 16.47
N LEU A 38 -26.54 -18.69 15.34
CA LEU A 38 -25.34 -19.49 15.10
C LEU A 38 -24.10 -18.59 15.10
N GLY A 39 -23.11 -18.93 15.93
CA GLY A 39 -21.80 -18.25 15.92
C GLY A 39 -20.89 -18.87 14.87
N PHE A 40 -20.05 -18.05 14.26
CA PHE A 40 -18.99 -18.48 13.33
C PHE A 40 -17.82 -17.49 13.34
N SER A 41 -16.69 -17.90 12.75
CA SER A 41 -15.51 -17.06 12.56
C SER A 41 -14.99 -17.22 11.13
N THR A 42 -14.39 -16.17 10.62
CA THR A 42 -13.74 -16.15 9.29
C THR A 42 -12.22 -16.23 9.43
N SER A 43 -11.56 -16.77 8.40
CA SER A 43 -10.10 -16.94 8.35
C SER A 43 -9.35 -15.61 8.29
N VAL A 44 -9.96 -14.60 7.63
CA VAL A 44 -9.52 -13.21 7.53
C VAL A 44 -10.76 -12.31 7.61
N PRO A 45 -10.63 -10.99 7.84
CA PRO A 45 -11.77 -10.06 7.73
C PRO A 45 -12.46 -10.19 6.37
N ALA A 46 -13.77 -10.26 6.36
CA ALA A 46 -14.57 -10.26 5.12
C ALA A 46 -14.49 -8.87 4.46
N ASN A 47 -14.49 -8.84 3.13
CA ASN A 47 -14.45 -7.60 2.34
C ASN A 47 -15.82 -7.21 1.73
N GLY A 48 -16.91 -7.80 2.24
CA GLY A 48 -18.27 -7.51 1.79
C GLY A 48 -18.70 -8.22 0.49
N ALA A 49 -17.79 -8.95 -0.16
CA ALA A 49 -18.12 -9.76 -1.35
C ALA A 49 -18.52 -11.19 -0.98
N GLU A 50 -18.35 -11.59 0.25
CA GLU A 50 -18.64 -12.93 0.74
C GLU A 50 -20.12 -13.13 1.02
N THR A 51 -20.60 -14.33 0.68
CA THR A 51 -21.92 -14.82 1.03
C THR A 51 -21.78 -16.07 1.89
N ILE A 52 -22.29 -16.01 3.13
CA ILE A 52 -22.41 -17.20 3.98
C ILE A 52 -23.69 -17.96 3.64
N THR A 53 -23.56 -19.28 3.58
CA THR A 53 -24.68 -20.22 3.41
C THR A 53 -24.76 -21.11 4.63
N VAL A 54 -25.98 -21.31 5.17
CA VAL A 54 -26.28 -22.20 6.28
C VAL A 54 -27.19 -23.33 5.76
N ALA A 55 -26.80 -24.57 5.96
CA ALA A 55 -27.60 -25.73 5.56
C ALA A 55 -27.85 -26.66 6.75
N PRO A 56 -29.04 -27.28 6.87
CA PRO A 56 -29.26 -28.42 7.77
C PRO A 56 -28.34 -29.60 7.38
N VAL A 57 -27.78 -30.25 8.36
CA VAL A 57 -27.14 -31.55 8.16
C VAL A 57 -28.23 -32.62 7.95
N SER A 58 -27.96 -33.60 7.11
CA SER A 58 -28.95 -34.64 6.77
C SER A 58 -29.43 -35.40 8.01
N ASN A 59 -30.75 -35.52 8.15
CA ASN A 59 -31.38 -36.24 9.26
C ASN A 59 -31.06 -35.70 10.66
N SER A 60 -30.84 -34.40 10.81
CA SER A 60 -30.51 -33.77 12.10
C SER A 60 -31.59 -32.85 12.63
N ILE A 61 -32.37 -32.22 11.76
CA ILE A 61 -33.42 -31.25 12.13
C ILE A 61 -34.80 -31.78 11.71
N TYR A 62 -35.76 -31.78 12.66
CA TYR A 62 -37.09 -32.29 12.43
C TYR A 62 -38.15 -31.28 12.90
N ASP A 63 -39.32 -31.30 12.28
CA ASP A 63 -40.51 -30.61 12.77
C ASP A 63 -41.24 -31.39 13.88
N GLY A 64 -42.31 -30.81 14.40
CA GLY A 64 -43.14 -31.45 15.45
C GLY A 64 -43.89 -32.71 15.00
N SER A 65 -43.93 -32.99 13.69
CA SER A 65 -44.56 -34.16 13.10
C SER A 65 -43.53 -35.25 12.68
N GLY A 66 -42.23 -34.97 12.87
CA GLY A 66 -41.15 -35.90 12.55
C GLY A 66 -40.67 -35.78 11.10
N ASN A 67 -41.05 -34.74 10.34
CA ASN A 67 -40.51 -34.52 8.98
C ASN A 67 -39.13 -33.91 9.09
N VAL A 68 -38.19 -34.45 8.28
CA VAL A 68 -36.81 -33.98 8.27
C VAL A 68 -36.65 -32.70 7.43
N ALA A 69 -35.85 -31.73 7.89
CA ALA A 69 -35.51 -30.56 7.14
C ALA A 69 -34.68 -30.92 5.90
N ALA A 70 -35.03 -30.37 4.74
CA ALA A 70 -34.25 -30.56 3.52
C ALA A 70 -32.87 -29.90 3.65
N THR A 71 -31.82 -30.56 3.17
CA THR A 71 -30.44 -30.03 3.17
C THR A 71 -30.28 -28.91 2.12
N SER A 72 -31.11 -28.90 1.07
CA SER A 72 -31.15 -27.82 0.08
C SER A 72 -32.22 -26.81 0.48
N GLN A 73 -31.83 -25.57 0.67
CA GLN A 73 -32.69 -24.45 1.08
C GLN A 73 -32.56 -23.30 0.08
N SER A 74 -33.55 -22.42 -0.01
CA SER A 74 -33.56 -21.28 -0.95
C SER A 74 -33.32 -19.90 -0.29
N ASN A 75 -33.49 -19.79 1.03
CA ASN A 75 -33.36 -18.52 1.78
C ASN A 75 -32.38 -18.67 2.95
N ASN A 76 -31.27 -19.35 2.68
CA ASN A 76 -30.29 -19.75 3.69
C ASN A 76 -28.94 -19.06 3.51
N THR A 77 -28.92 -17.94 2.79
CA THR A 77 -27.71 -17.16 2.51
C THR A 77 -27.79 -15.75 3.05
N ALA A 78 -26.65 -15.19 3.45
CA ALA A 78 -26.51 -13.79 3.81
C ALA A 78 -25.17 -13.25 3.36
N VAL A 79 -25.13 -11.99 2.90
CA VAL A 79 -23.86 -11.30 2.58
C VAL A 79 -23.20 -10.90 3.89
N LEU A 80 -21.89 -11.11 4.00
CA LEU A 80 -21.11 -10.65 5.13
C LEU A 80 -20.85 -9.14 5.02
N ASN A 81 -20.84 -8.47 6.16
CA ASN A 81 -20.43 -7.08 6.21
C ASN A 81 -18.92 -6.96 5.95
N ASP A 82 -18.54 -5.91 5.26
CA ASP A 82 -17.13 -5.55 5.10
C ASP A 82 -16.51 -5.23 6.47
N LYS A 83 -15.37 -5.87 6.75
CA LYS A 83 -14.51 -5.70 7.91
C LYS A 83 -13.04 -5.61 7.52
N ALA A 84 -12.74 -5.65 6.22
CA ALA A 84 -11.40 -5.40 5.73
C ALA A 84 -11.08 -3.91 5.91
N VAL A 85 -9.86 -3.60 6.31
CA VAL A 85 -9.41 -2.21 6.42
C VAL A 85 -8.68 -1.80 5.14
N PRO A 86 -8.78 -0.55 4.69
CA PRO A 86 -8.03 -0.07 3.55
C PRO A 86 -6.53 -0.25 3.73
N ILE A 87 -5.87 -0.81 2.71
CA ILE A 87 -4.42 -0.99 2.69
C ILE A 87 -3.80 -0.32 1.46
N ILE A 88 -2.61 0.24 1.63
CA ILE A 88 -1.79 0.72 0.52
C ILE A 88 -1.16 -0.49 -0.17
N ILE A 89 -1.41 -0.65 -1.47
CA ILE A 89 -0.84 -1.72 -2.29
C ILE A 89 0.35 -1.27 -3.14
N SER A 90 0.50 0.05 -3.33
CA SER A 90 1.63 0.62 -4.06
C SER A 90 1.85 2.08 -3.66
N ALA A 91 3.12 2.45 -3.57
CA ALA A 91 3.59 3.83 -3.45
C ALA A 91 4.79 4.03 -4.39
N THR A 92 4.75 5.08 -5.22
CA THR A 92 5.81 5.38 -6.20
C THR A 92 6.13 6.86 -6.22
N SER A 93 7.42 7.22 -6.30
CA SER A 93 7.85 8.61 -6.50
C SER A 93 8.00 8.93 -7.99
N ASN A 94 7.67 10.15 -8.39
CA ASN A 94 7.94 10.61 -9.75
C ASN A 94 9.46 10.85 -9.96
N PHE A 95 9.87 10.94 -11.23
CA PHE A 95 11.29 11.14 -11.58
C PHE A 95 11.93 12.37 -10.91
N ASN A 96 11.16 13.43 -10.68
CA ASN A 96 11.66 14.68 -10.09
C ASN A 96 11.70 14.69 -8.56
N ASN A 97 11.21 13.64 -7.91
CA ASN A 97 11.08 13.57 -6.44
C ASN A 97 10.21 14.70 -5.85
N THR A 98 9.14 15.04 -6.54
CA THR A 98 8.20 16.10 -6.14
C THR A 98 6.80 15.61 -5.86
N GLU A 99 6.50 14.36 -6.26
CA GLU A 99 5.18 13.75 -6.10
C GLU A 99 5.32 12.27 -5.78
N MET A 100 4.42 11.80 -4.94
CA MET A 100 4.26 10.39 -4.61
C MET A 100 2.85 9.95 -4.98
N THR A 101 2.73 8.94 -5.85
CA THR A 101 1.46 8.29 -6.16
C THR A 101 1.23 7.15 -5.19
N VAL A 102 0.09 7.18 -4.50
CA VAL A 102 -0.35 6.18 -3.52
C VAL A 102 -1.58 5.47 -4.07
N THR A 103 -1.56 4.13 -4.07
CA THR A 103 -2.67 3.30 -4.52
C THR A 103 -3.15 2.42 -3.37
N PHE A 104 -4.45 2.52 -3.06
CA PHE A 104 -5.14 1.66 -2.11
C PHE A 104 -5.76 0.44 -2.80
N ALA A 105 -5.96 -0.64 -2.05
CA ALA A 105 -6.62 -1.85 -2.55
C ALA A 105 -8.11 -1.65 -2.87
N GLU A 106 -8.72 -0.63 -2.27
CA GLU A 106 -10.15 -0.31 -2.36
C GLU A 106 -10.40 1.19 -2.36
N ASN A 107 -11.65 1.61 -2.56
CA ASN A 107 -12.04 3.01 -2.50
C ASN A 107 -11.91 3.56 -1.09
N VAL A 108 -11.28 4.72 -0.95
CA VAL A 108 -11.05 5.39 0.34
C VAL A 108 -11.65 6.79 0.37
N TYR A 109 -12.03 7.22 1.58
CA TYR A 109 -12.76 8.45 1.86
C TYR A 109 -12.24 9.09 3.16
N ASP A 110 -12.51 10.38 3.37
CA ASP A 110 -12.17 11.08 4.62
C ASP A 110 -13.27 10.98 5.70
N THR A 111 -14.34 10.25 5.42
CA THR A 111 -15.44 10.02 6.38
C THR A 111 -15.92 8.57 6.38
N THR A 112 -16.41 8.10 7.51
CA THR A 112 -16.93 6.74 7.74
C THR A 112 -18.17 6.37 6.91
N GLY A 113 -18.73 7.29 6.15
CA GLY A 113 -19.93 7.06 5.33
C GLY A 113 -19.66 6.91 3.84
N GLY A 114 -18.41 6.67 3.43
CA GLY A 114 -18.05 6.52 2.01
C GLY A 114 -18.21 7.81 1.21
N SER A 115 -17.92 8.95 1.81
CA SER A 115 -18.02 10.27 1.19
C SER A 115 -16.83 11.15 1.56
N GLY A 116 -16.61 12.19 0.76
CA GLY A 116 -15.49 13.11 0.93
C GLY A 116 -14.20 12.61 0.27
N ASP A 117 -13.43 13.55 -0.25
CA ASP A 117 -12.11 13.30 -0.83
C ASP A 117 -11.05 13.47 0.26
N LEU A 118 -9.99 12.66 0.19
CA LEU A 118 -8.86 12.76 1.12
C LEU A 118 -8.18 14.13 1.04
N LYS A 119 -7.60 14.55 2.16
CA LYS A 119 -6.93 15.84 2.37
C LYS A 119 -5.45 15.62 2.68
N VAL A 120 -4.65 16.67 2.58
CA VAL A 120 -3.22 16.62 2.93
C VAL A 120 -3.00 16.17 4.38
N GLY A 121 -3.91 16.53 5.28
CA GLY A 121 -3.84 16.17 6.71
C GLY A 121 -4.10 14.69 7.01
N ASP A 122 -4.57 13.91 6.03
CA ASP A 122 -4.85 12.48 6.20
C ASP A 122 -3.59 11.62 6.03
N PHE A 123 -2.47 12.25 5.65
CA PHE A 123 -1.20 11.56 5.42
C PHE A 123 -0.05 12.19 6.18
N ALA A 124 0.86 11.35 6.64
CA ALA A 124 2.18 11.78 7.08
C ALA A 124 3.26 11.18 6.15
N LEU A 125 4.26 12.02 5.82
CA LEU A 125 5.41 11.69 5.01
C LEU A 125 6.68 11.70 5.87
N SER A 126 7.60 10.79 5.57
CA SER A 126 8.93 10.80 6.14
C SER A 126 9.95 10.31 5.10
N ILE A 127 11.21 10.73 5.23
CA ILE A 127 12.33 10.23 4.43
C ILE A 127 13.36 9.64 5.38
N SER A 128 13.93 8.51 4.97
CA SER A 128 15.04 7.84 5.65
C SER A 128 16.13 7.45 4.64
N GLY A 129 17.36 7.31 5.12
CA GLY A 129 18.53 7.09 4.28
C GLY A 129 19.03 8.38 3.62
N GLY A 130 20.20 8.32 2.96
CA GLY A 130 20.80 9.39 2.17
C GLY A 130 21.00 10.72 2.88
N ALA A 131 21.18 11.75 2.06
CA ALA A 131 21.47 13.11 2.52
C ALA A 131 20.21 14.02 2.55
N ALA A 132 19.20 13.69 1.73
CA ALA A 132 17.99 14.50 1.65
C ALA A 132 16.99 14.14 2.77
N THR A 133 16.25 15.15 3.23
CA THR A 133 15.17 15.01 4.23
C THR A 133 13.88 15.62 3.71
N ILE A 134 12.74 15.23 4.28
CA ILE A 134 11.45 15.85 3.94
C ILE A 134 11.38 17.28 4.49
N VAL A 135 10.86 18.23 3.71
CA VAL A 135 10.66 19.62 4.17
C VAL A 135 9.49 19.70 5.15
N ALA A 136 8.41 18.99 4.86
CA ALA A 136 7.22 18.93 5.72
C ALA A 136 6.71 17.50 5.80
N ALA A 137 6.35 17.08 7.02
CA ALA A 137 5.76 15.75 7.23
C ALA A 137 4.34 15.62 6.65
N THR A 138 3.65 16.73 6.42
CA THR A 138 2.34 16.76 5.72
C THR A 138 2.57 17.05 4.25
N PRO A 139 1.90 16.36 3.31
CA PRO A 139 1.96 16.69 1.89
C PRO A 139 1.64 18.16 1.62
N GLU A 140 2.31 18.78 0.66
CA GLU A 140 2.08 20.19 0.26
C GLU A 140 0.76 20.35 -0.48
N SER A 141 0.38 19.35 -1.25
CA SER A 141 -0.92 19.27 -1.92
C SER A 141 -1.30 17.82 -2.18
N ILE A 142 -2.57 17.60 -2.46
CA ILE A 142 -3.12 16.29 -2.81
C ILE A 142 -4.00 16.44 -4.05
N SER A 143 -3.91 15.50 -4.98
CA SER A 143 -4.81 15.39 -6.11
C SER A 143 -5.33 13.96 -6.25
N LYS A 144 -6.60 13.86 -6.63
CA LYS A 144 -7.32 12.62 -6.82
C LYS A 144 -7.26 12.20 -8.28
N THR A 145 -6.72 11.01 -8.55
CA THR A 145 -6.81 10.37 -9.88
C THR A 145 -8.04 9.46 -9.94
N SER A 146 -8.29 8.71 -8.88
CA SER A 146 -9.50 7.91 -8.66
C SER A 146 -9.75 7.79 -7.16
N GLN A 147 -10.82 7.09 -6.75
CA GLN A 147 -11.10 6.85 -5.33
C GLN A 147 -10.04 5.94 -4.66
N THR A 148 -9.27 5.19 -5.48
CA THR A 148 -8.17 4.32 -5.01
C THR A 148 -6.79 4.93 -5.22
N VAL A 149 -6.63 5.99 -6.04
CA VAL A 149 -5.31 6.52 -6.45
C VAL A 149 -5.23 8.02 -6.18
N TRP A 150 -4.24 8.37 -5.38
CA TRP A 150 -4.00 9.73 -4.90
C TRP A 150 -2.55 10.14 -5.16
N VAL A 151 -2.32 11.38 -5.54
CA VAL A 151 -0.99 11.96 -5.77
C VAL A 151 -0.73 13.01 -4.71
N LEU A 152 0.35 12.83 -3.96
CA LEU A 152 0.78 13.68 -2.86
C LEU A 152 2.02 14.46 -3.29
N ALA A 153 1.96 15.79 -3.30
CA ALA A 153 3.14 16.62 -3.56
C ALA A 153 3.98 16.79 -2.30
N PHE A 154 5.30 16.78 -2.47
CA PHE A 154 6.27 16.99 -1.40
C PHE A 154 7.53 17.67 -1.92
N SER A 155 8.32 18.23 -1.01
CA SER A 155 9.66 18.78 -1.29
C SER A 155 10.71 18.16 -0.36
N THR A 156 11.94 18.08 -0.87
CA THR A 156 13.10 17.65 -0.09
C THR A 156 14.01 18.81 0.26
N SER A 157 14.61 18.76 1.43
CA SER A 157 15.75 19.59 1.82
C SER A 157 17.02 18.78 1.59
N GLY A 158 17.95 19.33 0.82
CA GLY A 158 19.10 18.62 0.29
C GLY A 158 18.78 17.91 -1.04
N THR A 159 19.83 17.47 -1.72
CA THR A 159 19.73 16.77 -3.01
C THR A 159 19.73 15.27 -2.79
N PRO A 160 18.70 14.54 -3.22
CA PRO A 160 18.67 13.09 -3.12
C PRO A 160 19.83 12.42 -3.86
N ASP A 161 20.47 11.46 -3.20
CA ASP A 161 21.61 10.68 -3.75
C ASP A 161 21.19 9.26 -4.19
N GLY A 162 19.87 8.95 -4.14
CA GLY A 162 19.32 7.67 -4.55
C GLY A 162 19.30 6.60 -3.45
N SER A 163 19.83 6.90 -2.27
CA SER A 163 19.77 6.01 -1.11
C SER A 163 18.57 6.33 -0.18
N GLU A 164 17.86 7.42 -0.45
CA GLU A 164 16.69 7.82 0.30
C GLU A 164 15.46 6.97 -0.05
N THR A 165 14.67 6.69 0.98
CA THR A 165 13.34 6.09 0.89
C THR A 165 12.32 7.03 1.51
N ILE A 166 11.33 7.46 0.71
CA ILE A 166 10.16 8.16 1.21
C ILE A 166 9.10 7.16 1.66
N THR A 167 8.48 7.42 2.80
CA THR A 167 7.41 6.63 3.39
C THR A 167 6.17 7.51 3.55
N VAL A 168 5.00 6.98 3.19
CA VAL A 168 3.69 7.58 3.46
C VAL A 168 2.92 6.71 4.44
N VAL A 169 2.26 7.32 5.42
CA VAL A 169 1.36 6.61 6.35
C VAL A 169 0.04 7.36 6.46
N PRO A 170 -1.11 6.66 6.54
CA PRO A 170 -2.37 7.26 6.97
C PRO A 170 -2.24 7.85 8.38
N ILE A 171 -2.89 8.96 8.63
CA ILE A 171 -3.08 9.51 9.98
C ILE A 171 -4.25 8.76 10.62
N ASP A 172 -4.17 8.56 11.93
CA ASP A 172 -5.22 7.96 12.74
C ASP A 172 -6.54 8.71 12.61
N ASP A 173 -7.67 8.00 12.55
CA ASP A 173 -9.03 8.56 12.39
C ASP A 173 -9.22 9.46 11.15
N SER A 174 -8.56 9.16 10.01
CA SER A 174 -8.59 10.05 8.85
C SER A 174 -9.00 9.42 7.53
N ILE A 175 -8.74 8.13 7.31
CA ILE A 175 -9.00 7.44 6.03
C ILE A 175 -9.85 6.21 6.26
N TYR A 176 -10.98 6.12 5.56
CA TYR A 176 -11.97 5.05 5.73
C TYR A 176 -12.40 4.47 4.39
N ASP A 177 -12.89 3.22 4.40
CA ASP A 177 -13.67 2.66 3.31
C ASP A 177 -15.15 3.09 3.37
N VAL A 178 -15.96 2.55 2.44
CA VAL A 178 -17.40 2.81 2.39
C VAL A 178 -18.16 2.18 3.57
N ALA A 179 -17.62 1.12 4.17
CA ALA A 179 -18.21 0.43 5.31
C ALA A 179 -17.83 1.08 6.66
N GLY A 180 -16.92 2.05 6.64
CA GLY A 180 -16.42 2.76 7.79
C GLY A 180 -15.27 2.07 8.51
N ASN A 181 -14.59 1.10 7.86
CA ASN A 181 -13.37 0.54 8.39
C ASN A 181 -12.22 1.52 8.13
N GLU A 182 -11.41 1.77 9.14
CA GLU A 182 -10.32 2.73 9.12
C GLU A 182 -9.03 2.10 8.58
N ALA A 183 -8.29 2.86 7.75
CA ALA A 183 -6.97 2.47 7.27
C ALA A 183 -5.96 2.47 8.43
N ALA A 184 -5.29 1.34 8.65
CA ALA A 184 -4.27 1.26 9.69
C ALA A 184 -3.10 2.23 9.41
N THR A 185 -2.55 2.84 10.45
CA THR A 185 -1.36 3.68 10.37
C THR A 185 -0.10 2.89 10.00
N SER A 186 -0.11 1.56 10.21
CA SER A 186 0.97 0.66 9.79
C SER A 186 0.62 0.02 8.44
N GLN A 187 1.41 0.31 7.42
CA GLN A 187 1.26 -0.17 6.04
C GLN A 187 2.53 -0.88 5.58
N SER A 188 2.44 -1.77 4.59
CA SER A 188 3.58 -2.56 4.10
C SER A 188 4.10 -2.16 2.71
N ASN A 189 3.31 -1.52 1.87
CA ASN A 189 3.66 -1.13 0.49
C ASN A 189 3.61 0.40 0.30
N ASN A 190 4.01 1.11 1.33
CA ASN A 190 3.84 2.54 1.50
C ASN A 190 5.17 3.32 1.34
N THR A 191 6.16 2.72 0.71
CA THR A 191 7.50 3.32 0.53
C THR A 191 7.89 3.39 -0.93
N ALA A 192 8.69 4.39 -1.29
CA ALA A 192 9.32 4.52 -2.60
C ALA A 192 10.76 5.03 -2.46
N ALA A 193 11.67 4.51 -3.29
CA ALA A 193 13.01 5.08 -3.40
C ALA A 193 12.94 6.43 -4.12
N LEU A 194 13.74 7.40 -3.68
CA LEU A 194 13.95 8.64 -4.41
C LEU A 194 14.96 8.43 -5.52
N ASN A 195 14.79 9.16 -6.60
CA ASN A 195 15.75 9.16 -7.70
C ASN A 195 16.98 10.00 -7.32
N GLU A 196 18.15 9.52 -7.67
CA GLU A 196 19.40 10.25 -7.54
C GLU A 196 19.34 11.57 -8.35
N LYS A 197 19.80 12.68 -7.77
CA LYS A 197 19.81 14.04 -8.33
C LYS A 197 21.13 14.78 -8.08
N VAL A 198 22.11 14.11 -7.48
CA VAL A 198 23.44 14.68 -7.28
C VAL A 198 24.14 14.77 -8.65
N VAL A 199 24.68 15.94 -8.96
CA VAL A 199 25.41 16.11 -10.21
C VAL A 199 26.87 15.67 -10.06
N PRO A 200 27.47 15.01 -11.05
CA PRO A 200 28.88 14.63 -11.02
C PRO A 200 29.78 15.84 -10.82
N ILE A 201 30.72 15.75 -9.91
CA ILE A 201 31.75 16.78 -9.67
C ILE A 201 33.13 16.20 -9.77
N ILE A 202 34.09 17.04 -10.20
CA ILE A 202 35.51 16.70 -10.17
C ILE A 202 36.02 16.85 -8.74
N THR A 203 36.55 15.78 -8.18
CA THR A 203 37.11 15.72 -6.81
C THR A 203 38.61 15.85 -6.75
N GLY A 204 39.30 15.66 -7.90
CA GLY A 204 40.73 15.79 -7.96
C GLY A 204 41.27 15.90 -9.38
N THR A 205 42.36 16.60 -9.50
CA THR A 205 43.18 16.65 -10.74
C THR A 205 44.65 16.53 -10.37
N SER A 206 45.42 15.86 -11.24
CA SER A 206 46.86 15.82 -11.12
C SER A 206 47.52 15.81 -12.52
N VAL A 207 48.74 16.32 -12.59
CA VAL A 207 49.54 16.37 -13.84
C VAL A 207 50.72 15.42 -13.70
N ASN A 208 51.06 14.67 -14.74
CA ASN A 208 52.25 13.81 -14.72
C ASN A 208 53.55 14.64 -14.73
N SER A 209 54.67 14.00 -14.38
CA SER A 209 55.99 14.67 -14.25
C SER A 209 56.50 15.28 -15.57
N ALA A 210 55.99 14.84 -16.70
CA ALA A 210 56.36 15.36 -18.03
C ALA A 210 55.48 16.55 -18.47
N ASN A 211 54.46 16.94 -17.70
CA ASN A 211 53.43 17.95 -18.02
C ASN A 211 52.71 17.67 -19.35
N SER A 212 52.47 16.38 -19.66
CA SER A 212 51.86 15.93 -20.90
C SER A 212 50.47 15.27 -20.69
N GLU A 213 50.10 14.97 -19.46
CA GLU A 213 48.84 14.29 -19.12
C GLU A 213 48.23 14.88 -17.85
N VAL A 214 46.90 15.03 -17.86
CA VAL A 214 46.11 15.41 -16.68
C VAL A 214 45.22 14.25 -16.33
N THR A 215 45.28 13.76 -15.08
CA THR A 215 44.35 12.82 -14.52
C THR A 215 43.21 13.61 -13.86
N VAL A 216 41.98 13.24 -14.19
CA VAL A 216 40.75 13.82 -13.60
C VAL A 216 40.01 12.73 -12.84
N THR A 217 39.64 13.01 -11.58
CA THR A 217 38.87 12.10 -10.74
C THR A 217 37.52 12.73 -10.46
N PHE A 218 36.43 11.99 -10.70
CA PHE A 218 35.09 12.39 -10.39
C PHE A 218 34.59 11.76 -9.06
N ALA A 219 33.57 12.33 -8.43
CA ALA A 219 32.95 11.80 -7.23
C ALA A 219 32.21 10.49 -7.49
N GLU A 220 31.80 10.27 -8.72
CA GLU A 220 30.98 9.14 -9.15
C GLU A 220 31.33 8.71 -10.58
N ASN A 221 30.72 7.63 -11.05
CA ASN A 221 30.86 7.18 -12.41
C ASN A 221 30.20 8.16 -13.39
N VAL A 222 30.90 8.57 -14.42
CA VAL A 222 30.44 9.51 -15.44
C VAL A 222 30.37 8.87 -16.82
N TYR A 223 29.41 9.28 -17.61
CA TYR A 223 29.12 8.71 -18.92
C TYR A 223 28.76 9.81 -19.91
N ARG A 224 28.91 9.53 -21.21
CA ARG A 224 28.55 10.44 -22.31
C ARG A 224 27.07 10.54 -22.59
N ALA A 225 26.31 9.49 -22.24
CA ALA A 225 24.86 9.42 -22.49
C ALA A 225 24.06 9.31 -21.19
N THR A 226 22.86 9.86 -21.21
CA THR A 226 21.92 9.84 -20.08
C THR A 226 21.46 8.42 -19.68
N SER A 227 21.77 7.42 -20.51
CA SER A 227 21.52 5.99 -20.25
C SER A 227 22.64 5.29 -19.48
N ALA A 228 23.57 6.04 -18.86
CA ALA A 228 24.76 5.54 -18.18
C ALA A 228 25.61 4.64 -19.14
N SER A 229 25.83 5.11 -20.35
CA SER A 229 26.58 4.39 -21.38
C SER A 229 27.48 5.32 -22.17
N GLY A 230 28.52 4.75 -22.76
CA GLY A 230 29.57 5.45 -23.55
C GLY A 230 30.67 6.05 -22.68
N ASP A 231 31.89 5.81 -23.09
CA ASP A 231 33.08 6.36 -22.44
C ASP A 231 33.22 7.86 -22.79
N LEU A 232 33.83 8.62 -21.89
CA LEU A 232 34.18 10.01 -22.16
C LEU A 232 35.18 10.12 -23.27
N GLU A 233 35.10 11.19 -24.08
CA GLU A 233 36.01 11.51 -25.18
C GLU A 233 36.72 12.83 -24.89
N VAL A 234 37.77 13.09 -25.64
CA VAL A 234 38.60 14.33 -25.53
C VAL A 234 37.73 15.60 -25.66
N SER A 235 36.69 15.55 -26.49
CA SER A 235 35.77 16.68 -26.72
C SER A 235 34.88 17.02 -25.54
N ASP A 236 34.81 16.13 -24.53
CA ASP A 236 34.01 16.35 -23.33
C ASP A 236 34.74 17.22 -22.28
N PHE A 237 36.05 17.53 -22.56
CA PHE A 237 36.88 18.30 -21.65
C PHE A 237 37.41 19.58 -22.33
N VAL A 238 37.49 20.64 -21.58
CA VAL A 238 38.17 21.87 -21.94
C VAL A 238 39.34 22.08 -20.97
N LEU A 239 40.52 22.17 -21.51
CA LEU A 239 41.73 22.47 -20.75
C LEU A 239 42.08 23.96 -20.88
N SER A 240 42.57 24.56 -19.81
CA SER A 240 43.13 25.92 -19.81
C SER A 240 44.34 26.00 -18.88
N ILE A 241 45.29 26.86 -19.25
CA ILE A 241 46.42 27.20 -18.37
C ILE A 241 46.33 28.69 -18.04
N SER A 242 46.49 29.03 -16.78
CA SER A 242 46.50 30.42 -16.28
C SER A 242 47.78 30.67 -15.49
N GLY A 243 48.33 31.89 -15.62
CA GLY A 243 49.57 32.30 -14.98
C GLY A 243 50.82 31.77 -15.68
N GLY A 244 51.95 32.41 -15.46
CA GLY A 244 53.20 32.05 -16.08
C GLY A 244 53.30 32.35 -17.59
N VAL A 245 54.21 31.67 -18.28
CA VAL A 245 54.48 31.87 -19.71
C VAL A 245 54.05 30.68 -20.59
N ALA A 246 53.61 29.57 -19.98
CA ALA A 246 53.12 28.40 -20.70
C ALA A 246 51.70 28.59 -21.23
N THR A 247 51.42 28.08 -22.43
CA THR A 247 50.07 28.05 -23.05
C THR A 247 49.77 26.64 -23.53
N ILE A 248 48.49 26.33 -23.67
CA ILE A 248 48.01 25.12 -24.33
C ILE A 248 47.86 25.41 -25.83
#